data_2c462d7cd2c65a272d8c15a4eef6dc60
#
_entry.id   2c462d7cd2c65a272d8c15a4eef6dc60
#
_cell.length_a   1.000
_cell.length_b   1.000
_cell.length_c   1.000
_cell.angle_alpha   90.00
_cell.angle_beta   90.00
_cell.angle_gamma   90.00
#
_symmetry.space_group_name_H-M   'P 1'
#
loop_
_entity.id
_entity.type
_entity.pdbx_description
1 polymer ?
#
loop_
_entity_poly.entity_id
_entity_poly.type
_entity_poly.pdbx_seq_one_letter_code
_entity_poly.pdbx_strand_id
1 'polypeptide(L)'
;MNLESTYEYLQQFLTAERFQKIEHYSKESSDFVLPVMEDIYQFRNAAAIVRSVEACGFHKVVAMEKENYFEPNLKVTKGADTWVEVEKMPRTIESLQNIKNRGYKIVAVSAENNAKMLPDY
;
A
#
# COMPACT_ATOMS: atom_id res chain seq x y z
N MET A 1 -4.84 -21.29 18.81
CA MET A 1 -5.60 -20.03 18.97
C MET A 1 -6.15 -19.69 17.59
N ASN A 2 -7.45 -19.48 17.48
CA ASN A 2 -8.04 -19.05 16.22
C ASN A 2 -7.94 -17.51 16.10
N LEU A 3 -8.25 -16.95 14.91
CA LEU A 3 -8.15 -15.49 14.67
C LEU A 3 -9.01 -14.68 15.64
N GLU A 4 -10.20 -15.17 15.96
CA GLU A 4 -11.16 -14.48 16.85
C GLU A 4 -10.63 -14.40 18.29
N SER A 5 -10.15 -15.50 18.84
CA SER A 5 -9.54 -15.51 20.18
C SER A 5 -8.24 -14.71 20.25
N THR A 6 -7.48 -14.63 19.17
CA THR A 6 -6.28 -13.79 19.08
C THR A 6 -6.67 -12.31 19.08
N TYR A 7 -7.70 -11.94 18.33
CA TYR A 7 -8.22 -10.58 18.27
C TYR A 7 -8.72 -10.11 19.64
N GLU A 8 -9.56 -10.90 20.32
CA GLU A 8 -10.06 -10.61 21.65
C GLU A 8 -8.93 -10.47 22.68
N TYR A 9 -7.92 -11.34 22.59
CA TYR A 9 -6.75 -11.26 23.46
C TYR A 9 -5.95 -9.97 23.24
N LEU A 10 -5.67 -9.62 21.99
CA LEU A 10 -4.88 -8.43 21.66
C LEU A 10 -5.62 -7.12 21.97
N GLN A 11 -6.93 -7.10 21.87
CA GLN A 11 -7.77 -5.95 22.20
C GLN A 11 -7.54 -5.45 23.64
N GLN A 12 -7.25 -6.34 24.58
CA GLN A 12 -7.05 -6.01 25.98
C GLN A 12 -5.82 -5.13 26.24
N PHE A 13 -4.87 -5.09 25.31
CA PHE A 13 -3.65 -4.28 25.40
C PHE A 13 -3.78 -2.90 24.76
N LEU A 14 -4.94 -2.59 24.18
CA LEU A 14 -5.19 -1.32 23.50
C LEU A 14 -6.02 -0.38 24.39
N THR A 15 -5.76 0.92 24.27
CA THR A 15 -6.72 1.92 24.78
C THR A 15 -7.99 1.90 23.92
N ALA A 16 -9.13 2.28 24.50
CA ALA A 16 -10.40 2.35 23.78
C ALA A 16 -10.32 3.25 22.53
N GLU A 17 -9.64 4.39 22.63
CA GLU A 17 -9.42 5.31 21.50
C GLU A 17 -8.63 4.64 20.37
N ARG A 18 -7.53 3.95 20.70
CA ARG A 18 -6.70 3.28 19.72
C ARG A 18 -7.43 2.11 19.07
N PHE A 19 -8.20 1.37 19.84
CA PHE A 19 -9.02 0.28 19.34
C PHE A 19 -10.07 0.78 18.33
N GLN A 20 -10.83 1.81 18.69
CA GLN A 20 -11.82 2.43 17.80
C GLN A 20 -11.18 2.94 16.49
N LYS A 21 -9.99 3.52 16.58
CA LYS A 21 -9.25 3.98 15.40
C LYS A 21 -8.86 2.83 14.48
N ILE A 22 -8.34 1.73 15.03
CA ILE A 22 -7.99 0.54 14.26
C ILE A 22 -9.23 -0.06 13.59
N GLU A 23 -10.33 -0.21 14.34
CA GLU A 23 -11.59 -0.71 13.79
C GLU A 23 -12.13 0.17 12.65
N HIS A 24 -12.11 1.48 12.84
CA HIS A 24 -12.54 2.42 11.80
C HIS A 24 -11.74 2.24 10.51
N TYR A 25 -10.41 2.31 10.58
CA TYR A 25 -9.56 2.15 9.40
C TYR A 25 -9.69 0.77 8.75
N SER A 26 -9.85 -0.29 9.52
CA SER A 26 -10.00 -1.64 8.96
C SER A 26 -11.32 -1.83 8.19
N LYS A 27 -12.37 -1.09 8.54
CA LYS A 27 -13.67 -1.13 7.88
C LYS A 27 -13.75 -0.21 6.65
N GLU A 28 -13.04 0.90 6.68
CA GLU A 28 -13.09 1.93 5.63
C GLU A 28 -12.00 1.74 4.55
N SER A 29 -11.01 0.87 4.81
CA SER A 29 -9.94 0.64 3.84
C SER A 29 -10.36 -0.30 2.71
N SER A 30 -9.81 -0.04 1.52
CA SER A 30 -10.11 -0.77 0.28
C SER A 30 -8.84 -1.32 -0.37
N ASP A 31 -8.96 -2.45 -1.04
CA ASP A 31 -7.95 -3.06 -1.90
C ASP A 31 -8.28 -2.95 -3.41
N PHE A 32 -9.29 -2.14 -3.75
CA PHE A 32 -9.73 -1.95 -5.14
C PHE A 32 -8.61 -1.42 -6.05
N VAL A 33 -7.77 -0.54 -5.54
CA VAL A 33 -6.57 -0.07 -6.23
C VAL A 33 -5.35 -0.56 -5.47
N LEU A 34 -4.42 -1.19 -6.18
CA LEU A 34 -3.13 -1.61 -5.65
C LEU A 34 -2.01 -0.80 -6.34
N PRO A 35 -1.55 0.30 -5.76
CA PRO A 35 -0.43 1.05 -6.31
C PRO A 35 0.84 0.23 -6.31
N VAL A 36 1.60 0.30 -7.40
CA VAL A 36 2.89 -0.39 -7.56
C VAL A 36 3.98 0.65 -7.79
N MET A 37 4.95 0.68 -6.90
CA MET A 37 6.15 1.51 -7.00
C MET A 37 7.25 0.70 -7.67
N GLU A 38 7.54 1.01 -8.95
CA GLU A 38 8.55 0.29 -9.72
C GLU A 38 9.93 0.92 -9.52
N ASP A 39 10.75 0.30 -8.69
CA ASP A 39 12.18 0.62 -8.47
C ASP A 39 12.46 2.12 -8.26
N ILE A 40 11.63 2.78 -7.42
CA ILE A 40 11.67 4.23 -7.26
C ILE A 40 12.98 4.68 -6.62
N TYR A 41 13.76 5.48 -7.36
CA TYR A 41 15.06 5.98 -6.92
C TYR A 41 14.97 6.93 -5.71
N GLN A 42 14.03 7.89 -5.73
CA GLN A 42 13.92 8.87 -4.66
C GLN A 42 12.97 8.39 -3.57
N PHE A 43 13.51 8.11 -2.41
CA PHE A 43 12.76 7.70 -1.23
C PHE A 43 11.59 8.64 -0.89
N ARG A 44 11.76 9.96 -1.07
CA ARG A 44 10.69 10.94 -0.81
C ARG A 44 9.48 10.73 -1.72
N ASN A 45 9.69 10.33 -2.98
CA ASN A 45 8.59 10.05 -3.91
C ASN A 45 7.83 8.79 -3.49
N ALA A 46 8.54 7.74 -3.12
CA ALA A 46 7.92 6.53 -2.58
C ALA A 46 7.13 6.82 -1.30
N ALA A 47 7.68 7.59 -0.37
CA ALA A 47 6.97 8.01 0.84
C ALA A 47 5.73 8.88 0.54
N ALA A 48 5.78 9.74 -0.48
CA ALA A 48 4.63 10.52 -0.91
C ALA A 48 3.52 9.62 -1.46
N ILE A 49 3.86 8.56 -2.20
CA ILE A 49 2.90 7.56 -2.68
C ILE A 49 2.23 6.87 -1.50
N VAL A 50 2.99 6.38 -0.52
CA VAL A 50 2.43 5.73 0.69
C VAL A 50 1.45 6.64 1.43
N ARG A 51 1.79 7.93 1.57
CA ARG A 51 0.88 8.93 2.16
C ARG A 51 -0.39 9.14 1.35
N SER A 52 -0.28 9.16 0.03
CA SER A 52 -1.45 9.29 -0.86
C SER A 52 -2.33 8.04 -0.80
N VAL A 53 -1.74 6.86 -0.73
CA VAL A 53 -2.44 5.58 -0.55
C VAL A 53 -3.28 5.59 0.73
N GLU A 54 -2.67 6.00 1.84
CA GLU A 54 -3.38 6.13 3.13
C GLU A 54 -4.51 7.16 3.04
N ALA A 55 -4.23 8.34 2.51
CA ALA A 55 -5.22 9.43 2.39
C ALA A 55 -6.40 9.08 1.49
N CYS A 56 -6.20 8.20 0.49
CA CYS A 56 -7.25 7.70 -0.40
C CYS A 56 -8.02 6.50 0.17
N GLY A 57 -7.69 6.03 1.37
CA GLY A 57 -8.35 4.90 2.00
C GLY A 57 -7.92 3.53 1.47
N PHE A 58 -6.78 3.44 0.81
CA PHE A 58 -6.17 2.16 0.47
C PHE A 58 -5.20 1.72 1.55
N HIS A 59 -5.06 0.42 1.76
CA HIS A 59 -4.25 -0.10 2.87
C HIS A 59 -3.01 -0.87 2.44
N LYS A 60 -2.79 -0.99 1.13
CA LYS A 60 -1.64 -1.74 0.59
C LYS A 60 -0.99 -1.03 -0.59
N VAL A 61 0.33 -1.16 -0.68
CA VAL A 61 1.14 -0.76 -1.83
C VAL A 61 2.19 -1.84 -2.08
N VAL A 62 2.57 -2.05 -3.32
CA VAL A 62 3.68 -2.93 -3.69
C VAL A 62 4.92 -2.10 -4.01
N ALA A 63 6.05 -2.43 -3.42
CA ALA A 63 7.37 -1.94 -3.79
C ALA A 63 8.09 -3.01 -4.60
N MET A 64 8.19 -2.82 -5.92
CA MET A 64 8.97 -3.68 -6.80
C MET A 64 10.41 -3.17 -6.83
N GLU A 65 11.32 -3.89 -6.21
CA GLU A 65 12.69 -3.47 -5.95
C GLU A 65 13.69 -4.20 -6.85
N LYS A 66 14.68 -3.48 -7.34
CA LYS A 66 15.84 -4.03 -8.06
C LYS A 66 17.14 -3.37 -7.61
N GLU A 67 17.28 -2.07 -7.86
CA GLU A 67 18.44 -1.26 -7.50
C GLU A 67 18.14 -0.33 -6.32
N ASN A 68 16.86 0.02 -6.14
CA ASN A 68 16.39 0.92 -5.11
C ASN A 68 15.46 0.18 -4.15
N TYR A 69 15.78 0.27 -2.86
CA TYR A 69 15.03 -0.39 -1.79
C TYR A 69 14.25 0.64 -0.98
N PHE A 70 12.98 0.36 -0.77
CA PHE A 70 12.13 1.23 0.04
C PHE A 70 12.14 0.78 1.50
N GLU A 71 12.62 1.65 2.38
CA GLU A 71 12.56 1.46 3.83
C GLU A 71 11.66 2.54 4.44
N PRO A 72 10.47 2.17 4.97
CA PRO A 72 9.59 3.14 5.62
C PRO A 72 10.31 3.91 6.73
N ASN A 73 10.12 5.22 6.74
CA ASN A 73 10.71 6.10 7.76
C ASN A 73 9.65 7.09 8.24
N LEU A 74 9.31 7.02 9.52
CA LEU A 74 8.29 7.85 10.18
C LEU A 74 8.45 9.35 9.93
N LYS A 75 9.69 9.85 9.82
CA LYS A 75 9.94 11.27 9.55
C LYS A 75 9.48 11.71 8.17
N VAL A 76 9.45 10.79 7.20
CA VAL A 76 9.10 11.08 5.81
C VAL A 76 7.69 10.63 5.49
N THR A 77 7.29 9.45 5.93
CA THR A 77 5.92 8.91 5.75
C THR A 77 4.90 9.60 6.65
N LYS A 78 5.36 10.31 7.70
CA LYS A 78 4.50 10.98 8.69
C LYS A 78 3.53 10.03 9.38
N GLY A 79 3.89 8.75 9.51
CA GLY A 79 3.10 7.71 10.15
C GLY A 79 2.12 6.97 9.24
N ALA A 80 2.04 7.30 7.94
CA ALA A 80 1.18 6.59 6.99
C ALA A 80 1.58 5.12 6.84
N ASP A 81 2.86 4.80 6.97
CA ASP A 81 3.39 3.43 6.98
C ASP A 81 2.90 2.57 8.15
N THR A 82 2.27 3.15 9.14
CA THR A 82 1.58 2.41 10.22
C THR A 82 0.26 1.78 9.73
N TRP A 83 -0.38 2.39 8.72
CA TRP A 83 -1.70 2.01 8.22
C TRP A 83 -1.67 1.40 6.84
N VAL A 84 -0.57 1.55 6.11
CA VAL A 84 -0.37 1.01 4.76
C VAL A 84 0.65 -0.10 4.80
N GLU A 85 0.24 -1.28 4.41
CA GLU A 85 1.14 -2.42 4.21
C GLU A 85 1.98 -2.21 2.96
N VAL A 86 3.30 -2.28 3.10
CA VAL A 86 4.23 -2.25 1.97
C VAL A 86 4.68 -3.67 1.66
N GLU A 87 4.10 -4.27 0.63
CA GLU A 87 4.49 -5.58 0.12
C GLU A 87 5.71 -5.43 -0.79
N LYS A 88 6.80 -6.10 -0.47
CA LYS A 88 8.03 -6.06 -1.26
C LYS A 88 8.09 -7.22 -2.24
N MET A 89 8.39 -6.92 -3.49
CA MET A 89 8.57 -7.90 -4.57
C MET A 89 9.80 -7.57 -5.40
N PRO A 90 10.48 -8.57 -6.00
CA PRO A 90 11.51 -8.27 -6.99
C PRO A 90 10.89 -7.61 -8.24
N ARG A 91 11.62 -6.69 -8.87
CA ARG A 91 11.19 -6.06 -10.13
C ARG A 91 11.36 -7.06 -11.29
N THR A 92 10.37 -7.92 -11.47
CA THR A 92 10.35 -8.96 -12.51
C THR A 92 8.97 -9.05 -13.17
N ILE A 93 8.94 -9.72 -14.34
CA ILE A 93 7.68 -10.02 -15.04
C ILE A 93 6.81 -10.97 -14.21
N GLU A 94 7.44 -11.90 -13.51
CA GLU A 94 6.75 -12.87 -12.63
C GLU A 94 6.01 -12.15 -11.49
N SER A 95 6.58 -11.09 -10.94
CA SER A 95 5.92 -10.26 -9.91
C SER A 95 4.69 -9.56 -10.47
N LEU A 96 4.76 -9.00 -11.68
CA LEU A 96 3.61 -8.43 -12.37
C LEU A 96 2.55 -9.49 -12.68
N GLN A 97 2.98 -10.68 -13.12
CA GLN A 97 2.05 -11.79 -13.37
C GLN A 97 1.37 -12.26 -12.09
N ASN A 98 2.07 -12.27 -10.95
CA ASN A 98 1.48 -12.57 -9.64
C ASN A 98 0.35 -11.58 -9.31
N ILE A 99 0.60 -10.27 -9.45
CA ILE A 99 -0.40 -9.23 -9.21
C ILE A 99 -1.62 -9.43 -10.14
N LYS A 100 -1.36 -9.74 -11.41
CA LYS A 100 -2.41 -10.01 -12.40
C LYS A 100 -3.25 -11.24 -12.03
N ASN A 101 -2.61 -12.31 -11.55
CA ASN A 101 -3.30 -13.53 -11.11
C ASN A 101 -4.17 -13.32 -9.84
N ARG A 102 -3.89 -12.25 -9.08
CA ARG A 102 -4.72 -11.80 -7.95
C ARG A 102 -5.98 -11.06 -8.41
N GLY A 103 -6.21 -10.91 -9.72
CA GLY A 103 -7.41 -10.29 -10.31
C GLY A 103 -7.23 -8.82 -10.68
N TYR A 104 -6.06 -8.22 -10.47
CA TYR A 104 -5.84 -6.83 -10.83
C TYR A 104 -5.59 -6.64 -12.32
N LYS A 105 -6.19 -5.60 -12.90
CA LYS A 105 -5.82 -5.07 -14.20
C LYS A 105 -4.62 -4.14 -14.03
N ILE A 106 -3.55 -4.40 -14.76
CA ILE A 106 -2.34 -3.56 -14.68
C ILE A 106 -2.50 -2.34 -15.57
N VAL A 107 -2.26 -1.17 -15.01
CA VAL A 107 -2.27 0.13 -15.67
C VAL A 107 -0.94 0.82 -15.40
N ALA A 108 -0.21 1.16 -16.46
CA ALA A 108 1.03 1.92 -16.34
C ALA A 108 0.75 3.42 -16.41
N VAL A 109 1.27 4.17 -15.45
CA VAL A 109 1.27 5.64 -15.50
C VAL A 109 2.43 6.09 -16.39
N SER A 110 2.13 6.81 -17.45
CA SER A 110 3.11 7.27 -18.45
C SER A 110 2.83 8.70 -18.88
N ALA A 111 3.87 9.42 -19.25
CA ALA A 111 3.78 10.75 -19.85
C ALA A 111 3.85 10.71 -21.39
N GLU A 112 3.69 9.54 -22.01
CA GLU A 112 3.72 9.39 -23.45
C GLU A 112 2.50 10.01 -24.12
N ASN A 113 2.68 10.53 -25.35
CA ASN A 113 1.63 11.25 -26.08
C ASN A 113 0.40 10.40 -26.43
N ASN A 114 0.54 9.08 -26.45
CA ASN A 114 -0.54 8.12 -26.71
C ASN A 114 -1.22 7.59 -25.44
N ALA A 115 -0.81 8.06 -24.28
CA ALA A 115 -1.45 7.68 -23.03
C ALA A 115 -2.88 8.27 -22.95
N LYS A 116 -3.81 7.49 -22.41
CA LYS A 116 -5.15 7.99 -22.11
C LYS A 116 -5.12 8.88 -20.89
N MET A 117 -5.92 9.93 -20.90
CA MET A 117 -6.13 10.74 -19.69
C MET A 117 -6.89 9.93 -18.64
N LEU A 118 -6.56 10.13 -17.37
CA LEU A 118 -7.18 9.40 -16.27
C LEU A 118 -8.72 9.50 -16.23
N PRO A 119 -9.36 10.64 -16.52
CA PRO A 119 -10.82 10.72 -16.58
C PRO A 119 -11.47 9.88 -17.69
N ASP A 120 -10.71 9.49 -18.70
CA ASP A 120 -11.19 8.73 -19.86
C ASP A 120 -10.95 7.21 -19.71
N TYR A 121 -10.49 6.77 -18.52
CA TYR A 121 -10.12 5.38 -18.24
C TYR A 121 -11.28 4.57 -17.60
#